data_a47f389a6fc33df25c1d97c787ec3664
#
_entry.id   a47f389a6fc33df25c1d97c787ec3664
#
_cell.length_a   1.000
_cell.length_b   1.000
_cell.length_c   1.000
_cell.angle_alpha   90.00
_cell.angle_beta   90.00
_cell.angle_gamma   90.00
#
_symmetry.space_group_name_H-M   'P 1'
#
loop_
_entity.id
_entity.type
_entity.pdbx_description
1 polymer ?
#
loop_
_entity_poly.entity_id
_entity_poly.type
_entity_poly.pdbx_seq_one_letter_code
_entity_poly.pdbx_strand_id
1 'polypeptide(L)'
;MSNKPRKMTLEKKHNLTGWAFLAPATFLIAVFSFWPMIKALVLSFQTGKGTNMQMAGFTNYIRMFQDDVFLQSIKNTFFYFILQVPIMLVVAMVLACILNKKDLRFKGFFRTMIFLPCTTSLVAYAIIFRSLFANDGLVNYVLVNLGILDKPYNFLTQPFAAKIVIILALLWRWTGYNMVFFLSGLQNIEYSVYEAAKIDGASAIQTFFKITVPLLKPTILLTAIMSTNGTLQLFDESINLTDGGPANASISMSHYIYNLCFKYVPNFGYAAAMSFFILLLVAVLAFMQMRVGDKRD
;
A
#
# COMPACT_ATOMS: atom_id res chain seq x y z
N MET A 1 -59.66 -11.85 29.62
CA MET A 1 -58.20 -11.70 29.89
C MET A 1 -57.62 -10.80 28.79
N SER A 2 -57.35 -9.54 29.12
CA SER A 2 -56.80 -8.56 28.15
C SER A 2 -55.30 -8.75 27.99
N ASN A 3 -54.87 -9.22 26.82
CA ASN A 3 -53.48 -9.41 26.46
C ASN A 3 -52.91 -8.04 26.05
N LYS A 4 -52.42 -7.23 27.01
CA LYS A 4 -51.72 -5.96 26.72
C LYS A 4 -50.42 -6.31 26.02
N PRO A 5 -50.11 -5.72 24.83
CA PRO A 5 -48.84 -5.94 24.15
C PRO A 5 -47.68 -5.48 25.06
N ARG A 6 -46.76 -6.37 25.33
CA ARG A 6 -45.54 -6.10 26.14
C ARG A 6 -44.76 -4.98 25.46
N LYS A 7 -44.80 -3.78 26.01
CA LYS A 7 -44.01 -2.64 25.51
C LYS A 7 -42.54 -3.02 25.45
N MET A 8 -41.90 -2.89 24.26
CA MET A 8 -40.49 -3.10 24.09
C MET A 8 -39.72 -2.20 25.03
N THR A 9 -38.71 -2.73 25.72
CA THR A 9 -37.80 -1.94 26.56
C THR A 9 -37.07 -0.92 25.70
N LEU A 10 -36.75 0.27 26.28
CA LEU A 10 -36.02 1.34 25.58
C LEU A 10 -34.72 0.82 24.92
N GLU A 11 -34.01 -0.05 25.59
CA GLU A 11 -32.79 -0.69 25.07
C GLU A 11 -33.06 -1.51 23.80
N LYS A 12 -34.13 -2.34 23.78
CA LYS A 12 -34.53 -3.09 22.57
C LYS A 12 -34.91 -2.16 21.42
N LYS A 13 -35.57 -1.04 21.74
CA LYS A 13 -35.93 -0.05 20.71
C LYS A 13 -34.70 0.62 20.13
N HIS A 14 -33.73 1.04 20.97
CA HIS A 14 -32.45 1.61 20.52
C HIS A 14 -31.64 0.63 19.67
N ASN A 15 -31.54 -0.62 20.12
CA ASN A 15 -30.84 -1.68 19.37
C ASN A 15 -31.50 -1.94 18.01
N LEU A 16 -32.83 -2.05 17.95
CA LEU A 16 -33.54 -2.26 16.70
C LEU A 16 -33.36 -1.09 15.73
N THR A 17 -33.43 0.14 16.24
CA THR A 17 -33.17 1.34 15.44
C THR A 17 -31.74 1.37 14.93
N GLY A 18 -30.75 1.04 15.78
CA GLY A 18 -29.33 0.92 15.37
C GLY A 18 -29.14 -0.10 14.26
N TRP A 19 -29.70 -1.30 14.42
CA TRP A 19 -29.66 -2.34 13.38
C TRP A 19 -30.36 -1.91 12.09
N ALA A 20 -31.50 -1.20 12.16
CA ALA A 20 -32.18 -0.69 10.99
C ALA A 20 -31.36 0.32 10.19
N PHE A 21 -30.59 1.20 10.87
CA PHE A 21 -29.65 2.11 10.20
C PHE A 21 -28.41 1.40 9.60
N LEU A 22 -27.94 0.34 10.25
CA LEU A 22 -26.79 -0.43 9.75
C LEU A 22 -27.17 -1.41 8.62
N ALA A 23 -28.41 -1.89 8.58
CA ALA A 23 -28.87 -2.94 7.68
C ALA A 23 -28.59 -2.63 6.19
N PRO A 24 -28.88 -1.43 5.63
CA PRO A 24 -28.61 -1.15 4.23
C PRO A 24 -27.11 -1.26 3.89
N ALA A 25 -26.24 -0.69 4.71
CA ALA A 25 -24.79 -0.73 4.51
C ALA A 25 -24.27 -2.18 4.63
N THR A 26 -24.70 -2.91 5.67
CA THR A 26 -24.31 -4.31 5.88
C THR A 26 -24.77 -5.20 4.73
N PHE A 27 -26.00 -4.99 4.22
CA PHE A 27 -26.53 -5.71 3.07
C PHE A 27 -25.69 -5.47 1.81
N LEU A 28 -25.37 -4.20 1.51
CA LEU A 28 -24.53 -3.86 0.35
C LEU A 28 -23.13 -4.47 0.46
N ILE A 29 -22.51 -4.41 1.62
CA ILE A 29 -21.19 -5.01 1.86
C ILE A 29 -21.28 -6.55 1.72
N ALA A 30 -22.32 -7.18 2.27
CA ALA A 30 -22.52 -8.63 2.16
C ALA A 30 -22.67 -9.08 0.70
N VAL A 31 -23.46 -8.35 -0.10
CA VAL A 31 -23.75 -8.72 -1.49
C VAL A 31 -22.60 -8.37 -2.43
N PHE A 32 -21.99 -7.20 -2.29
CA PHE A 32 -21.00 -6.71 -3.26
C PHE A 32 -19.54 -6.98 -2.86
N SER A 33 -19.26 -7.30 -1.59
CA SER A 33 -17.91 -7.64 -1.14
C SER A 33 -17.80 -9.09 -0.70
N PHE A 34 -18.57 -9.53 0.28
CA PHE A 34 -18.44 -10.89 0.82
C PHE A 34 -18.88 -11.98 -0.15
N TRP A 35 -20.00 -11.79 -0.86
CA TRP A 35 -20.48 -12.79 -1.81
C TRP A 35 -19.51 -13.06 -2.96
N PRO A 36 -18.96 -12.06 -3.67
CA PRO A 36 -17.92 -12.28 -4.68
C PRO A 36 -16.64 -12.90 -4.10
N MET A 37 -16.26 -12.54 -2.87
CA MET A 37 -15.10 -13.13 -2.20
C MET A 37 -15.31 -14.64 -1.94
N ILE A 38 -16.49 -15.04 -1.46
CA ILE A 38 -16.82 -16.47 -1.26
C ILE A 38 -16.83 -17.20 -2.60
N LYS A 39 -17.40 -16.59 -3.65
CA LYS A 39 -17.38 -17.16 -5.01
C LYS A 39 -15.95 -17.32 -5.52
N ALA A 40 -15.10 -16.32 -5.34
CA ALA A 40 -13.67 -16.38 -5.72
C ALA A 40 -12.97 -17.50 -4.93
N LEU A 41 -13.28 -17.70 -3.65
CA LEU A 41 -12.73 -18.80 -2.86
C LEU A 41 -13.10 -20.16 -3.47
N VAL A 42 -14.36 -20.37 -3.79
CA VAL A 42 -14.81 -21.61 -4.45
C VAL A 42 -14.11 -21.77 -5.81
N LEU A 43 -14.00 -20.68 -6.58
CA LEU A 43 -13.35 -20.67 -7.88
C LEU A 43 -11.86 -21.02 -7.79
N SER A 44 -11.17 -20.66 -6.70
CA SER A 44 -9.75 -21.00 -6.50
C SER A 44 -9.47 -22.50 -6.46
N PHE A 45 -10.45 -23.31 -6.10
CA PHE A 45 -10.41 -24.78 -6.11
C PHE A 45 -10.90 -25.39 -7.42
N GLN A 46 -11.25 -24.59 -8.41
CA GLN A 46 -11.73 -25.04 -9.71
C GLN A 46 -10.71 -24.76 -10.81
N THR A 47 -10.67 -25.63 -11.81
CA THR A 47 -9.90 -25.44 -13.04
C THR A 47 -10.83 -25.60 -14.25
N GLY A 48 -10.50 -24.91 -15.34
CA GLY A 48 -11.32 -24.94 -16.55
C GLY A 48 -11.35 -23.60 -17.27
N LYS A 49 -12.11 -23.54 -18.38
CA LYS A 49 -12.30 -22.33 -19.19
C LYS A 49 -13.78 -22.06 -19.39
N GLY A 50 -14.16 -20.79 -19.28
CA GLY A 50 -15.53 -20.34 -19.50
C GLY A 50 -16.52 -21.01 -18.52
N THR A 51 -17.53 -21.70 -19.05
CA THR A 51 -18.57 -22.39 -18.28
C THR A 51 -18.17 -23.80 -17.84
N ASN A 52 -17.10 -24.37 -18.42
CA ASN A 52 -16.64 -25.73 -18.11
C ASN A 52 -15.64 -25.71 -16.95
N MET A 53 -16.09 -25.29 -15.78
CA MET A 53 -15.29 -25.29 -14.55
C MET A 53 -15.50 -26.61 -13.80
N GLN A 54 -14.41 -27.28 -13.42
CA GLN A 54 -14.45 -28.53 -12.66
C GLN A 54 -13.68 -28.36 -11.34
N MET A 55 -14.14 -29.03 -10.30
CA MET A 55 -13.43 -29.04 -9.02
C MET A 55 -12.09 -29.78 -9.19
N ALA A 56 -11.02 -29.08 -8.85
CA ALA A 56 -9.62 -29.57 -8.97
C ALA A 56 -8.87 -29.57 -7.63
N GLY A 57 -9.56 -29.29 -6.53
CA GLY A 57 -8.94 -29.22 -5.21
C GLY A 57 -7.78 -28.21 -5.16
N PHE A 58 -6.63 -28.64 -4.69
CA PHE A 58 -5.46 -27.76 -4.51
C PHE A 58 -4.56 -27.64 -5.76
N THR A 59 -4.98 -28.11 -6.92
CA THR A 59 -4.18 -28.10 -8.16
C THR A 59 -3.67 -26.70 -8.52
N ASN A 60 -4.51 -25.66 -8.42
CA ASN A 60 -4.11 -24.28 -8.68
C ASN A 60 -3.03 -23.80 -7.71
N TYR A 61 -3.13 -24.17 -6.43
CA TYR A 61 -2.16 -23.80 -5.40
C TYR A 61 -0.81 -24.52 -5.60
N ILE A 62 -0.82 -25.79 -6.01
CA ILE A 62 0.41 -26.54 -6.34
C ILE A 62 1.08 -25.91 -7.56
N ARG A 63 0.30 -25.67 -8.63
CA ARG A 63 0.78 -25.04 -9.86
C ARG A 63 1.43 -23.69 -9.60
N MET A 64 0.88 -22.88 -8.70
CA MET A 64 1.37 -21.55 -8.36
C MET A 64 2.85 -21.56 -7.91
N PHE A 65 3.26 -22.56 -7.14
CA PHE A 65 4.65 -22.70 -6.69
C PHE A 65 5.60 -23.28 -7.75
N GLN A 66 5.08 -23.69 -8.91
CA GLN A 66 5.83 -24.16 -10.07
C GLN A 66 5.83 -23.15 -11.22
N ASP A 67 5.15 -22.03 -11.07
CA ASP A 67 5.03 -20.97 -12.08
C ASP A 67 6.14 -19.94 -11.90
N ASP A 68 7.13 -19.95 -12.80
CA ASP A 68 8.28 -19.04 -12.75
C ASP A 68 7.89 -17.56 -12.76
N VAL A 69 6.82 -17.19 -13.51
CA VAL A 69 6.35 -15.81 -13.58
C VAL A 69 5.74 -15.38 -12.24
N PHE A 70 4.98 -16.27 -11.59
CA PHE A 70 4.43 -15.99 -10.27
C PHE A 70 5.55 -15.88 -9.21
N LEU A 71 6.50 -16.79 -9.20
CA LEU A 71 7.65 -16.75 -8.30
C LEU A 71 8.47 -15.46 -8.50
N GLN A 72 8.65 -15.05 -9.77
CA GLN A 72 9.31 -13.77 -10.07
C GLN A 72 8.49 -12.58 -9.57
N SER A 73 7.16 -12.61 -9.72
CA SER A 73 6.27 -11.55 -9.23
C SER A 73 6.31 -11.41 -7.70
N ILE A 74 6.41 -12.51 -6.97
CA ILE A 74 6.62 -12.52 -5.51
C ILE A 74 7.94 -11.83 -5.17
N LYS A 75 9.05 -12.25 -5.80
CA LYS A 75 10.37 -11.65 -5.57
C LYS A 75 10.37 -10.14 -5.83
N ASN A 76 9.74 -9.70 -6.92
CA ASN A 76 9.62 -8.29 -7.27
C ASN A 76 8.79 -7.52 -6.22
N THR A 77 7.63 -8.06 -5.84
CA THR A 77 6.74 -7.39 -4.87
C THR A 77 7.42 -7.27 -3.49
N PHE A 78 8.14 -8.31 -3.05
CA PHE A 78 8.93 -8.23 -1.82
C PHE A 78 10.11 -7.26 -1.94
N PHE A 79 10.75 -7.17 -3.09
CA PHE A 79 11.80 -6.17 -3.35
C PHE A 79 11.25 -4.75 -3.21
N TYR A 80 10.06 -4.48 -3.80
CA TYR A 80 9.38 -3.19 -3.61
C TYR A 80 9.04 -2.96 -2.14
N PHE A 81 8.45 -3.92 -1.47
CA PHE A 81 8.05 -3.82 -0.07
C PHE A 81 9.23 -3.50 0.86
N ILE A 82 10.32 -4.26 0.77
CA ILE A 82 11.48 -4.13 1.65
C ILE A 82 12.20 -2.80 1.45
N LEU A 83 12.28 -2.29 0.24
CA LEU A 83 12.97 -1.03 -0.03
C LEU A 83 12.05 0.18 0.12
N GLN A 84 10.90 0.15 -0.54
CA GLN A 84 10.04 1.33 -0.64
C GLN A 84 9.38 1.66 0.71
N VAL A 85 8.81 0.69 1.43
CA VAL A 85 8.03 0.98 2.64
C VAL A 85 8.89 1.59 3.75
N PRO A 86 10.04 1.02 4.15
CA PRO A 86 10.87 1.63 5.18
C PRO A 86 11.39 3.01 4.79
N ILE A 87 11.88 3.18 3.56
CA ILE A 87 12.39 4.48 3.09
C ILE A 87 11.28 5.52 3.13
N MET A 88 10.11 5.18 2.63
CA MET A 88 8.94 6.06 2.59
C MET A 88 8.53 6.51 4.00
N LEU A 89 8.42 5.58 4.95
CA LEU A 89 8.02 5.91 6.32
C LEU A 89 9.05 6.81 7.02
N VAL A 90 10.34 6.54 6.83
CA VAL A 90 11.41 7.38 7.39
C VAL A 90 11.36 8.78 6.78
N VAL A 91 11.30 8.90 5.46
CA VAL A 91 11.23 10.20 4.78
C VAL A 91 9.96 10.96 5.18
N ALA A 92 8.81 10.29 5.21
CA ALA A 92 7.54 10.88 5.62
C ALA A 92 7.58 11.41 7.06
N MET A 93 8.17 10.65 7.99
CA MET A 93 8.33 11.05 9.39
C MET A 93 9.28 12.24 9.54
N VAL A 94 10.42 12.24 8.85
CA VAL A 94 11.36 13.37 8.85
C VAL A 94 10.69 14.63 8.31
N LEU A 95 9.97 14.53 7.19
CA LEU A 95 9.22 15.65 6.62
C LEU A 95 8.14 16.17 7.59
N ALA A 96 7.41 15.27 8.26
CA ALA A 96 6.42 15.64 9.26
C ALA A 96 7.05 16.39 10.43
N CYS A 97 8.20 15.93 10.94
CA CYS A 97 8.94 16.63 12.01
C CYS A 97 9.39 18.03 11.59
N ILE A 98 9.89 18.18 10.35
CA ILE A 98 10.28 19.50 9.81
C ILE A 98 9.07 20.41 9.71
N LEU A 99 7.96 19.93 9.16
CA LEU A 99 6.72 20.70 8.98
C LEU A 99 5.95 20.99 10.29
N ASN A 100 6.28 20.30 11.38
CA ASN A 100 5.70 20.53 12.70
C ASN A 100 6.40 21.66 13.46
N LYS A 101 7.59 22.12 13.05
CA LYS A 101 8.32 23.23 13.72
C LYS A 101 7.48 24.51 13.71
N LYS A 102 7.39 25.21 14.86
CA LYS A 102 6.58 26.44 15.00
C LYS A 102 7.07 27.58 14.08
N ASP A 103 8.36 27.69 13.88
CA ASP A 103 9.01 28.82 13.19
C ASP A 103 9.11 28.65 11.67
N LEU A 104 8.64 27.53 11.11
CA LEU A 104 8.71 27.30 9.68
C LEU A 104 7.72 28.23 8.94
N ARG A 105 8.23 29.05 8.02
CA ARG A 105 7.40 29.87 7.13
C ARG A 105 6.76 29.03 6.03
N PHE A 106 5.58 29.41 5.55
CA PHE A 106 4.86 28.76 4.45
C PHE A 106 4.50 27.28 4.67
N LYS A 107 4.28 26.85 5.92
CA LYS A 107 3.93 25.44 6.26
C LYS A 107 2.79 24.88 5.39
N GLY A 108 1.72 25.66 5.20
CA GLY A 108 0.57 25.25 4.41
C GLY A 108 0.96 24.94 2.97
N PHE A 109 1.77 25.80 2.36
CA PHE A 109 2.27 25.60 1.00
C PHE A 109 3.08 24.30 0.88
N PHE A 110 4.06 24.09 1.75
CA PHE A 110 4.86 22.86 1.73
C PHE A 110 4.03 21.61 1.98
N ARG A 111 3.08 21.63 2.92
CA ARG A 111 2.16 20.50 3.15
C ARG A 111 1.38 20.15 1.89
N THR A 112 0.81 21.16 1.22
CA THR A 112 0.06 20.97 -0.02
C THR A 112 0.95 20.43 -1.14
N MET A 113 2.14 21.00 -1.35
CA MET A 113 3.04 20.56 -2.42
C MET A 113 3.51 19.11 -2.22
N ILE A 114 3.83 18.70 -0.99
CA ILE A 114 4.27 17.33 -0.69
C ILE A 114 3.11 16.33 -0.75
N PHE A 115 1.89 16.78 -0.44
CA PHE A 115 0.68 15.94 -0.50
C PHE A 115 0.10 15.82 -1.91
N LEU A 116 0.28 16.83 -2.76
CA LEU A 116 -0.31 16.92 -4.11
C LEU A 116 -0.08 15.67 -4.98
N PRO A 117 1.10 15.02 -4.98
CA PRO A 117 1.34 13.81 -5.75
C PRO A 117 0.32 12.70 -5.53
N CYS A 118 -0.15 12.49 -4.29
CA CYS A 118 -1.08 11.40 -4.01
C CYS A 118 -2.49 11.64 -4.59
N THR A 119 -2.83 12.89 -4.92
CA THR A 119 -4.12 13.27 -5.51
C THR A 119 -4.13 13.21 -7.04
N THR A 120 -2.95 13.05 -7.67
CA THR A 120 -2.84 12.95 -9.13
C THR A 120 -3.39 11.64 -9.66
N SER A 121 -3.92 11.65 -10.89
CA SER A 121 -4.35 10.42 -11.57
C SER A 121 -3.20 9.41 -11.70
N LEU A 122 -3.48 8.13 -11.45
CA LEU A 122 -2.51 7.04 -11.57
C LEU A 122 -1.89 6.95 -12.97
N VAL A 123 -2.70 7.15 -14.01
CA VAL A 123 -2.23 7.12 -15.39
C VAL A 123 -1.38 8.36 -15.69
N ALA A 124 -1.83 9.55 -15.27
CA ALA A 124 -1.11 10.80 -15.56
C ALA A 124 0.30 10.80 -14.94
N TYR A 125 0.44 10.41 -13.67
CA TYR A 125 1.77 10.38 -13.07
C TYR A 125 2.68 9.31 -13.68
N ALA A 126 2.12 8.15 -14.08
CA ALA A 126 2.89 7.13 -14.77
C ALA A 126 3.44 7.62 -16.11
N ILE A 127 2.63 8.38 -16.89
CA ILE A 127 3.09 9.00 -18.13
C ILE A 127 4.22 10.01 -17.85
N ILE A 128 4.09 10.84 -16.80
CA ILE A 128 5.13 11.78 -16.39
C ILE A 128 6.43 11.03 -16.07
N PHE A 129 6.38 9.99 -15.24
CA PHE A 129 7.58 9.22 -14.90
C PHE A 129 8.18 8.50 -16.11
N ARG A 130 7.35 7.92 -16.99
CA ARG A 130 7.85 7.33 -18.24
C ARG A 130 8.59 8.37 -19.10
N SER A 131 8.04 9.58 -19.24
CA SER A 131 8.68 10.67 -19.98
C SER A 131 9.98 11.15 -19.32
N LEU A 132 9.99 11.29 -17.98
CA LEU A 132 11.19 11.71 -17.25
C LEU A 132 12.35 10.71 -17.38
N PHE A 133 12.05 9.41 -17.34
CA PHE A 133 13.03 8.32 -17.41
C PHE A 133 13.19 7.71 -18.81
N ALA A 134 12.57 8.30 -19.85
CA ALA A 134 12.79 7.92 -21.22
C ALA A 134 14.24 8.14 -21.64
N ASN A 135 14.66 7.55 -22.76
CA ASN A 135 16.04 7.66 -23.23
C ASN A 135 16.41 9.12 -23.58
N ASP A 136 15.47 9.88 -24.10
CA ASP A 136 15.53 11.33 -24.37
C ASP A 136 14.93 12.19 -23.24
N GLY A 137 14.65 11.59 -22.08
CA GLY A 137 14.01 12.24 -20.94
C GLY A 137 14.92 13.13 -20.11
N LEU A 138 14.30 13.96 -19.26
CA LEU A 138 14.97 14.94 -18.43
C LEU A 138 16.05 14.32 -17.54
N VAL A 139 15.80 13.13 -16.97
CA VAL A 139 16.76 12.45 -16.09
C VAL A 139 18.05 12.13 -16.83
N ASN A 140 17.96 11.55 -18.03
CA ASN A 140 19.12 11.29 -18.86
C ASN A 140 19.84 12.57 -19.27
N TYR A 141 19.10 13.61 -19.68
CA TYR A 141 19.67 14.90 -20.02
C TYR A 141 20.50 15.48 -18.87
N VAL A 142 19.98 15.47 -17.65
CA VAL A 142 20.68 15.98 -16.46
C VAL A 142 21.91 15.12 -16.13
N LEU A 143 21.77 13.79 -16.13
CA LEU A 143 22.87 12.88 -15.73
C LEU A 143 24.03 12.92 -16.74
N VAL A 144 23.76 13.06 -18.03
CA VAL A 144 24.78 13.21 -19.08
C VAL A 144 25.47 14.56 -18.96
N ASN A 145 24.71 15.66 -18.80
CA ASN A 145 25.30 17.00 -18.66
C ASN A 145 26.13 17.19 -17.38
N LEU A 146 25.81 16.45 -16.31
CA LEU A 146 26.61 16.44 -15.09
C LEU A 146 27.85 15.51 -15.18
N GLY A 147 28.05 14.82 -16.29
CA GLY A 147 29.15 13.87 -16.49
C GLY A 147 29.04 12.60 -15.65
N ILE A 148 27.84 12.30 -15.09
CA ILE A 148 27.58 11.07 -14.34
C ILE A 148 27.43 9.87 -15.28
N LEU A 149 26.86 10.11 -16.47
CA LEU A 149 26.72 9.13 -17.54
C LEU A 149 27.38 9.63 -18.81
N ASP A 150 28.12 8.76 -19.51
CA ASP A 150 28.71 9.09 -20.81
C ASP A 150 27.68 9.16 -21.95
N LYS A 151 26.59 8.44 -21.81
CA LYS A 151 25.49 8.33 -22.77
C LYS A 151 24.16 8.06 -22.07
N PRO A 152 23.01 8.37 -22.71
CA PRO A 152 21.69 8.06 -22.17
C PRO A 152 21.54 6.58 -21.75
N TYR A 153 20.94 6.34 -20.59
CA TYR A 153 20.72 5.01 -20.04
C TYR A 153 19.25 4.61 -20.15
N ASN A 154 19.00 3.39 -20.59
CA ASN A 154 17.66 2.86 -20.80
C ASN A 154 17.02 2.38 -19.47
N PHE A 155 16.64 3.30 -18.60
CA PHE A 155 16.11 3.01 -17.26
C PHE A 155 14.90 2.05 -17.27
N LEU A 156 13.97 2.23 -18.22
CA LEU A 156 12.72 1.46 -18.26
C LEU A 156 12.88 0.06 -18.88
N THR A 157 13.95 -0.17 -19.63
CA THR A 157 14.20 -1.44 -20.32
C THR A 157 15.30 -2.29 -19.66
N GLN A 158 15.92 -1.79 -18.60
CA GLN A 158 16.87 -2.53 -17.80
C GLN A 158 16.19 -3.12 -16.55
N PRO A 159 16.34 -4.44 -16.26
CA PRO A 159 15.57 -5.13 -15.21
C PRO A 159 15.66 -4.48 -13.83
N PHE A 160 16.85 -4.10 -13.40
CA PHE A 160 17.04 -3.48 -12.08
C PHE A 160 16.61 -2.02 -12.07
N ALA A 161 16.99 -1.25 -13.09
CA ALA A 161 16.66 0.17 -13.18
C ALA A 161 15.14 0.41 -13.26
N ALA A 162 14.41 -0.43 -14.02
CA ALA A 162 12.95 -0.37 -14.09
C ALA A 162 12.29 -0.51 -12.71
N LYS A 163 12.80 -1.40 -11.85
CA LYS A 163 12.33 -1.55 -10.46
C LYS A 163 12.61 -0.31 -9.62
N ILE A 164 13.80 0.30 -9.78
CA ILE A 164 14.15 1.52 -9.07
C ILE A 164 13.24 2.68 -9.50
N VAL A 165 12.94 2.81 -10.78
CA VAL A 165 11.98 3.83 -11.27
C VAL A 165 10.61 3.64 -10.63
N ILE A 166 10.10 2.40 -10.52
CA ILE A 166 8.84 2.11 -9.82
C ILE A 166 8.93 2.54 -8.36
N ILE A 167 10.03 2.22 -7.66
CA ILE A 167 10.22 2.63 -6.25
C ILE A 167 10.23 4.15 -6.11
N LEU A 168 10.94 4.87 -6.99
CA LEU A 168 10.98 6.33 -6.98
C LEU A 168 9.59 6.95 -7.21
N ALA A 169 8.83 6.38 -8.13
CA ALA A 169 7.46 6.79 -8.40
C ALA A 169 6.55 6.59 -7.18
N LEU A 170 6.64 5.42 -6.53
CA LEU A 170 5.92 5.11 -5.29
C LEU A 170 6.31 6.05 -4.14
N LEU A 171 7.61 6.31 -3.95
CA LEU A 171 8.10 7.23 -2.93
C LEU A 171 7.56 8.63 -3.16
N TRP A 172 7.65 9.15 -4.38
CA TRP A 172 7.14 10.47 -4.73
C TRP A 172 5.64 10.60 -4.47
N ARG A 173 4.86 9.57 -4.81
CA ARG A 173 3.40 9.58 -4.67
C ARG A 173 2.94 9.44 -3.23
N TRP A 174 3.47 8.47 -2.48
CA TRP A 174 2.90 8.04 -1.21
C TRP A 174 3.57 8.62 0.04
N THR A 175 4.76 9.22 -0.09
CA THR A 175 5.46 9.86 1.05
C THR A 175 4.63 10.99 1.65
N GLY A 176 4.04 11.85 0.82
CA GLY A 176 3.21 12.95 1.30
C GLY A 176 1.95 12.50 2.04
N TYR A 177 1.33 11.41 1.58
CA TYR A 177 0.19 10.79 2.25
C TYR A 177 0.58 10.32 3.66
N ASN A 178 1.65 9.55 3.79
CA ASN A 178 2.13 9.07 5.09
C ASN A 178 2.62 10.21 6.01
N MET A 179 3.22 11.25 5.43
CA MET A 179 3.63 12.46 6.16
C MET A 179 2.45 13.12 6.89
N VAL A 180 1.26 13.15 6.30
CA VAL A 180 0.06 13.75 6.94
C VAL A 180 -0.34 12.95 8.18
N PHE A 181 -0.28 11.61 8.15
CA PHE A 181 -0.54 10.80 9.35
C PHE A 181 0.46 11.08 10.46
N PHE A 182 1.75 11.12 10.13
CA PHE A 182 2.79 11.46 11.12
C PHE A 182 2.63 12.87 11.67
N LEU A 183 2.28 13.83 10.81
CA LEU A 183 2.04 15.21 11.24
C LEU A 183 0.85 15.30 12.20
N SER A 184 -0.22 14.56 11.93
CA SER A 184 -1.37 14.45 12.85
C SER A 184 -0.98 13.82 14.18
N GLY A 185 -0.18 12.75 14.15
CA GLY A 185 0.35 12.12 15.37
C GLY A 185 1.24 13.07 16.18
N LEU A 186 2.11 13.83 15.52
CA LEU A 186 2.97 14.82 16.18
C LEU A 186 2.19 15.94 16.86
N GLN A 187 1.05 16.35 16.30
CA GLN A 187 0.20 17.40 16.86
C GLN A 187 -0.53 16.97 18.15
N ASN A 188 -0.65 15.66 18.38
CA ASN A 188 -1.23 15.12 19.62
C ASN A 188 -0.19 15.00 20.77
N ILE A 189 1.10 15.24 20.50
CA ILE A 189 2.14 15.23 21.52
C ILE A 189 2.20 16.63 22.16
N GLU A 190 2.06 16.69 23.49
CA GLU A 190 2.15 17.95 24.21
C GLU A 190 3.52 18.60 24.04
N TYR A 191 3.52 19.89 23.75
CA TYR A 191 4.75 20.62 23.51
C TYR A 191 5.67 20.68 24.73
N SER A 192 5.12 20.61 25.94
CA SER A 192 5.84 20.53 27.23
C SER A 192 6.88 19.40 27.25
N VAL A 193 6.60 18.25 26.59
CA VAL A 193 7.54 17.13 26.50
C VAL A 193 8.83 17.55 25.77
N TYR A 194 8.70 18.33 24.70
CA TYR A 194 9.84 18.83 23.93
C TYR A 194 10.60 19.95 24.67
N GLU A 195 9.89 20.78 25.44
CA GLU A 195 10.51 21.82 26.28
C GLU A 195 11.32 21.17 27.42
N ALA A 196 10.77 20.17 28.11
CA ALA A 196 11.49 19.42 29.12
C ALA A 196 12.76 18.77 28.56
N ALA A 197 12.67 18.09 27.41
CA ALA A 197 13.80 17.49 26.74
C ALA A 197 14.91 18.54 26.41
N LYS A 198 14.51 19.75 26.02
CA LYS A 198 15.44 20.84 25.72
C LYS A 198 16.12 21.36 26.98
N ILE A 199 15.39 21.47 28.10
CA ILE A 199 15.94 21.86 29.42
C ILE A 199 16.95 20.81 29.88
N ASP A 200 16.66 19.51 29.68
CA ASP A 200 17.56 18.39 30.00
C ASP A 200 18.77 18.28 29.05
N GLY A 201 18.93 19.20 28.09
CA GLY A 201 20.05 19.26 27.17
C GLY A 201 20.02 18.20 26.07
N ALA A 202 18.87 17.57 25.80
CA ALA A 202 18.74 16.61 24.73
C ALA A 202 18.96 17.24 23.35
N SER A 203 19.87 16.63 22.55
CA SER A 203 20.07 17.04 21.16
C SER A 203 18.84 16.71 20.30
N ALA A 204 18.73 17.34 19.11
CA ALA A 204 17.62 17.08 18.18
C ALA A 204 17.55 15.60 17.78
N ILE A 205 18.68 14.93 17.61
CA ILE A 205 18.76 13.51 17.28
C ILE A 205 18.26 12.64 18.46
N GLN A 206 18.67 12.98 19.69
CA GLN A 206 18.21 12.30 20.89
C GLN A 206 16.70 12.47 21.10
N THR A 207 16.19 13.69 20.92
CA THR A 207 14.76 13.99 20.97
C THR A 207 13.98 13.20 19.92
N PHE A 208 14.51 13.10 18.69
CA PHE A 208 13.89 12.33 17.63
C PHE A 208 13.77 10.84 18.00
N PHE A 209 14.89 10.17 18.31
CA PHE A 209 14.89 8.72 18.53
C PHE A 209 14.35 8.30 19.90
N LYS A 210 14.55 9.09 20.97
CA LYS A 210 14.17 8.72 22.33
C LYS A 210 12.79 9.22 22.75
N ILE A 211 12.22 10.23 22.05
CA ILE A 211 10.94 10.84 22.41
C ILE A 211 9.96 10.74 21.25
N THR A 212 10.30 11.33 20.09
CA THR A 212 9.37 11.44 18.96
C THR A 212 8.99 10.07 18.39
N VAL A 213 9.97 9.22 18.07
CA VAL A 213 9.72 7.90 17.49
C VAL A 213 8.92 7.00 18.45
N PRO A 214 9.26 6.86 19.74
CA PRO A 214 8.47 6.08 20.69
C PRO A 214 7.03 6.58 20.84
N LEU A 215 6.80 7.88 20.95
CA LEU A 215 5.46 8.47 21.06
C LEU A 215 4.63 8.31 19.79
N LEU A 216 5.27 8.25 18.63
CA LEU A 216 4.62 7.97 17.34
C LEU A 216 4.46 6.48 17.02
N LYS A 217 4.89 5.56 17.90
CA LYS A 217 4.81 4.10 17.66
C LYS A 217 3.44 3.62 17.15
N PRO A 218 2.27 4.08 17.71
CA PRO A 218 0.97 3.70 17.17
C PRO A 218 0.73 4.18 15.74
N THR A 219 1.16 5.40 15.42
CA THR A 219 1.03 5.96 14.07
C THR A 219 1.97 5.26 13.08
N ILE A 220 3.20 4.93 13.50
CA ILE A 220 4.16 4.15 12.70
C ILE A 220 3.57 2.78 12.38
N LEU A 221 2.99 2.11 13.36
CA LEU A 221 2.35 0.80 13.16
C LEU A 221 1.20 0.88 12.17
N LEU A 222 0.31 1.84 12.35
CA LEU A 222 -0.83 2.06 11.46
C LEU A 222 -0.37 2.31 10.01
N THR A 223 0.54 3.27 9.81
CA THR A 223 1.07 3.61 8.50
C THR A 223 1.88 2.47 7.87
N ALA A 224 2.62 1.69 8.67
CA ALA A 224 3.33 0.52 8.20
C ALA A 224 2.38 -0.57 7.70
N ILE A 225 1.30 -0.88 8.44
CA ILE A 225 0.29 -1.87 8.00
C ILE A 225 -0.40 -1.41 6.72
N MET A 226 -0.84 -0.15 6.65
CA MET A 226 -1.48 0.40 5.46
C MET A 226 -0.55 0.37 4.24
N SER A 227 0.71 0.75 4.41
CA SER A 227 1.71 0.77 3.33
C SER A 227 2.11 -0.64 2.90
N THR A 228 2.20 -1.59 3.83
CA THR A 228 2.43 -3.01 3.53
C THR A 228 1.31 -3.56 2.66
N ASN A 229 0.05 -3.33 3.05
CA ASN A 229 -1.11 -3.76 2.29
C ASN A 229 -1.12 -3.15 0.87
N GLY A 230 -0.87 -1.84 0.75
CA GLY A 230 -0.81 -1.15 -0.54
C GLY A 230 0.30 -1.69 -1.45
N THR A 231 1.50 -1.90 -0.91
CA THR A 231 2.65 -2.37 -1.71
C THR A 231 2.54 -3.84 -2.12
N LEU A 232 1.98 -4.71 -1.27
CA LEU A 232 1.77 -6.12 -1.63
C LEU A 232 0.68 -6.30 -2.69
N GLN A 233 -0.23 -5.35 -2.81
CA GLN A 233 -1.26 -5.30 -3.85
C GLN A 233 -0.91 -4.35 -5.01
N LEU A 234 0.36 -3.96 -5.13
CA LEU A 234 0.84 -3.06 -6.18
C LEU A 234 0.43 -3.55 -7.58
N PHE A 235 -0.24 -2.68 -8.33
CA PHE A 235 -0.71 -2.96 -9.69
C PHE A 235 -0.40 -1.84 -10.67
N ASP A 236 -0.89 -0.64 -10.37
CA ASP A 236 -0.93 0.49 -11.31
C ASP A 236 0.46 0.93 -11.78
N GLU A 237 1.44 0.97 -10.90
CA GLU A 237 2.81 1.34 -11.24
C GLU A 237 3.48 0.28 -12.11
N SER A 238 3.26 -1.00 -11.79
CA SER A 238 3.82 -2.11 -12.56
C SER A 238 3.28 -2.15 -13.99
N ILE A 239 1.97 -1.90 -14.19
CA ILE A 239 1.38 -1.93 -15.53
C ILE A 239 1.65 -0.64 -16.30
N ASN A 240 1.48 0.53 -15.69
CA ASN A 240 1.52 1.79 -16.41
C ASN A 240 2.94 2.33 -16.65
N LEU A 241 3.94 2.01 -15.79
CA LEU A 241 5.33 2.45 -15.97
C LEU A 241 6.11 1.53 -16.90
N THR A 242 6.02 0.22 -16.69
CA THR A 242 6.91 -0.76 -17.33
C THR A 242 6.20 -1.88 -18.08
N ASP A 243 4.86 -2.00 -17.93
CA ASP A 243 4.06 -3.16 -18.38
C ASP A 243 4.66 -4.51 -17.92
N GLY A 244 5.21 -4.51 -16.67
CA GLY A 244 5.89 -5.67 -16.08
C GLY A 244 7.28 -5.97 -16.65
N GLY A 245 7.74 -5.22 -17.66
CA GLY A 245 8.98 -5.46 -18.38
C GLY A 245 10.27 -5.00 -17.68
N PRO A 246 11.42 -5.32 -18.29
CA PRO A 246 11.60 -6.30 -19.37
C PRO A 246 11.46 -7.76 -18.90
N ALA A 247 10.91 -8.64 -19.72
CA ALA A 247 10.78 -10.08 -19.47
C ALA A 247 10.25 -10.43 -18.06
N ASN A 248 9.16 -9.78 -17.64
CA ASN A 248 8.55 -9.89 -16.31
C ASN A 248 9.44 -9.46 -15.13
N ALA A 249 10.57 -8.76 -15.39
CA ALA A 249 11.51 -8.37 -14.35
C ALA A 249 10.91 -7.39 -13.33
N SER A 250 9.88 -6.61 -13.69
CA SER A 250 9.22 -5.65 -12.80
C SER A 250 7.75 -5.97 -12.52
N ILE A 251 7.25 -7.12 -13.00
CA ILE A 251 5.87 -7.54 -12.78
C ILE A 251 5.59 -7.74 -11.28
N SER A 252 4.47 -7.22 -10.80
CA SER A 252 3.96 -7.46 -9.46
C SER A 252 2.97 -8.63 -9.43
N MET A 253 2.64 -9.15 -8.24
CA MET A 253 1.64 -10.22 -8.09
C MET A 253 0.27 -9.82 -8.64
N SER A 254 -0.23 -8.63 -8.29
CA SER A 254 -1.53 -8.15 -8.78
C SER A 254 -1.54 -7.91 -10.29
N HIS A 255 -0.43 -7.46 -10.86
CA HIS A 255 -0.29 -7.31 -12.31
C HIS A 255 -0.35 -8.67 -13.03
N TYR A 256 0.29 -9.69 -12.48
CA TYR A 256 0.21 -11.02 -13.07
C TYR A 256 -1.21 -11.62 -12.98
N ILE A 257 -1.92 -11.42 -11.86
CA ILE A 257 -3.33 -11.80 -11.72
C ILE A 257 -4.19 -11.10 -12.79
N TYR A 258 -3.98 -9.82 -13.02
CA TYR A 258 -4.68 -9.07 -14.07
C TYR A 258 -4.42 -9.67 -15.46
N ASN A 259 -3.17 -10.01 -15.78
CA ASN A 259 -2.81 -10.62 -17.04
C ASN A 259 -3.50 -11.98 -17.25
N LEU A 260 -3.62 -12.79 -16.19
CA LEU A 260 -4.33 -14.08 -16.21
C LEU A 260 -5.85 -13.94 -16.38
N CYS A 261 -6.42 -12.82 -15.95
CA CYS A 261 -7.86 -12.57 -16.07
C CYS A 261 -8.24 -11.94 -17.41
N PHE A 262 -7.40 -10.99 -17.92
CA PHE A 262 -7.84 -10.04 -18.95
C PHE A 262 -6.91 -9.93 -20.16
N LYS A 263 -5.62 -10.26 -20.04
CA LYS A 263 -4.64 -10.11 -21.12
C LYS A 263 -4.34 -11.45 -21.84
N TYR A 264 -4.31 -12.53 -21.08
CA TYR A 264 -4.11 -13.88 -21.61
C TYR A 264 -5.45 -14.60 -21.82
N VAL A 265 -5.39 -15.88 -22.18
CA VAL A 265 -6.59 -16.75 -22.14
C VAL A 265 -7.09 -16.80 -20.70
N PRO A 266 -8.31 -16.34 -20.39
CA PRO A 266 -8.79 -16.19 -19.04
C PRO A 266 -8.69 -17.48 -18.21
N ASN A 267 -8.05 -17.38 -17.05
CA ASN A 267 -7.92 -18.46 -16.06
C ASN A 267 -8.29 -17.94 -14.68
N PHE A 268 -9.58 -17.73 -14.47
CA PHE A 268 -10.11 -17.13 -13.24
C PHE A 268 -9.87 -18.00 -12.00
N GLY A 269 -9.89 -19.34 -12.12
CA GLY A 269 -9.63 -20.24 -11.00
C GLY A 269 -8.19 -20.09 -10.49
N TYR A 270 -7.23 -20.04 -11.38
CA TYR A 270 -5.83 -19.86 -11.05
C TYR A 270 -5.54 -18.45 -10.50
N ALA A 271 -6.12 -17.42 -11.12
CA ALA A 271 -6.03 -16.04 -10.63
C ALA A 271 -6.64 -15.89 -9.23
N ALA A 272 -7.77 -16.54 -8.96
CA ALA A 272 -8.39 -16.57 -7.65
C ALA A 272 -7.50 -17.22 -6.58
N ALA A 273 -6.84 -18.35 -6.90
CA ALA A 273 -5.89 -18.99 -5.98
C ALA A 273 -4.73 -18.05 -5.61
N MET A 274 -4.16 -17.33 -6.59
CA MET A 274 -3.12 -16.32 -6.34
C MET A 274 -3.64 -15.15 -5.48
N SER A 275 -4.87 -14.70 -5.70
CA SER A 275 -5.48 -13.63 -4.90
C SER A 275 -5.63 -14.04 -3.44
N PHE A 276 -6.03 -15.29 -3.17
CA PHE A 276 -6.10 -15.83 -1.80
C PHE A 276 -4.72 -16.01 -1.18
N PHE A 277 -3.70 -16.34 -1.97
CA PHE A 277 -2.32 -16.36 -1.48
C PHE A 277 -1.88 -14.95 -1.02
N ILE A 278 -2.15 -13.91 -1.80
CA ILE A 278 -1.85 -12.52 -1.41
C ILE A 278 -2.61 -12.13 -0.15
N LEU A 279 -3.89 -12.49 -0.04
CA LEU A 279 -4.70 -12.23 1.15
C LEU A 279 -4.08 -12.86 2.40
N LEU A 280 -3.68 -14.13 2.34
CA LEU A 280 -3.03 -14.81 3.45
C LEU A 280 -1.68 -14.17 3.80
N LEU A 281 -0.89 -13.83 2.79
CA LEU A 281 0.40 -13.16 2.97
C LEU A 281 0.24 -11.81 3.68
N VAL A 282 -0.69 -10.98 3.23
CA VAL A 282 -0.99 -9.68 3.84
C VAL A 282 -1.49 -9.87 5.27
N ALA A 283 -2.39 -10.82 5.52
CA ALA A 283 -2.92 -11.10 6.85
C ALA A 283 -1.83 -11.53 7.83
N VAL A 284 -0.92 -12.42 7.40
CA VAL A 284 0.22 -12.88 8.21
C VAL A 284 1.15 -11.71 8.53
N LEU A 285 1.54 -10.91 7.54
CA LEU A 285 2.43 -9.77 7.76
C LEU A 285 1.78 -8.70 8.64
N ALA A 286 0.51 -8.38 8.43
CA ALA A 286 -0.23 -7.45 9.29
C ALA A 286 -0.31 -7.97 10.74
N PHE A 287 -0.58 -9.26 10.94
CA PHE A 287 -0.58 -9.87 12.27
C PHE A 287 0.80 -9.80 12.94
N MET A 288 1.87 -10.07 12.18
CA MET A 288 3.25 -9.96 12.70
C MET A 288 3.57 -8.51 13.08
N GLN A 289 3.21 -7.52 12.25
CA GLN A 289 3.39 -6.10 12.53
C GLN A 289 2.62 -5.68 13.79
N MET A 290 1.37 -6.12 13.95
CA MET A 290 0.57 -5.85 15.16
C MET A 290 1.22 -6.44 16.41
N ARG A 291 1.69 -7.68 16.35
CA ARG A 291 2.38 -8.33 17.48
C ARG A 291 3.66 -7.59 17.90
N VAL A 292 4.44 -7.11 16.93
CA VAL A 292 5.65 -6.33 17.20
C VAL A 292 5.32 -4.94 17.75
N GLY A 293 4.24 -4.33 17.23
CA GLY A 293 3.80 -3.01 17.66
C GLY A 293 3.10 -2.96 19.02
N ASP A 294 2.44 -4.05 19.42
CA ASP A 294 1.63 -4.13 20.67
C ASP A 294 2.45 -4.52 21.91
N LYS A 295 3.76 -4.67 21.80
CA LYS A 295 4.60 -4.79 23.01
C LYS A 295 4.50 -3.46 23.75
N ARG A 296 3.52 -3.39 24.66
CA ARG A 296 3.43 -2.40 25.72
C ARG A 296 4.51 -2.76 26.73
N ASP A 297 5.62 -2.04 26.68
CA ASP A 297 6.58 -1.96 27.78
C ASP A 297 6.08 -0.95 28.81
#